data_9ad3911f455b3fe3da93679885e33884
#
_entry.id   9ad3911f455b3fe3da93679885e33884
#
_cell.length_a   1.000
_cell.length_b   1.000
_cell.length_c   1.000
_cell.angle_alpha   90.00
_cell.angle_beta   90.00
_cell.angle_gamma   90.00
#
_symmetry.space_group_name_H-M   'P 1'
#
loop_
_entity.id
_entity.type
_entity.pdbx_description
1 polymer ?
#
loop_
_entity_poly.entity_id
_entity_poly.type
_entity_poly.pdbx_seq_one_letter_code
_entity_poly.pdbx_strand_id
1 'polypeptide(L)'
;FGFDLHPEVSKAIDLAADALSDAGYDIEEMTPPLVQETAECGDRALLGEVSELLGPDIRTHGSETINAIFEEYFRQFPPFQGRSLLDAMAKRSFYAREWALFLNEYPLVLCPFMLQPFCTPNRDAEGADGVREALGSALWSFSMNFTGLPAGCLPTHLAALPQGAQPINVQLIGRRWREDLIVDAMIAIEARLGRLCESLWEQRS
;
A
#
# COMPACT_ATOMS: atom_id res chain seq x y z
N PHE A 1 6.09 -3.40 -10.57
CA PHE A 1 5.74 -4.74 -10.09
C PHE A 1 4.84 -5.54 -11.07
N GLY A 2 4.38 -4.94 -12.20
CA GLY A 2 3.67 -5.63 -13.27
C GLY A 2 2.23 -6.08 -12.94
N PHE A 3 1.54 -5.33 -12.08
CA PHE A 3 0.10 -5.47 -11.87
C PHE A 3 -0.63 -4.27 -12.48
N ASP A 4 -1.69 -4.55 -13.23
CA ASP A 4 -2.66 -3.55 -13.64
C ASP A 4 -3.59 -3.20 -12.47
N LEU A 5 -4.21 -2.03 -12.53
CA LEU A 5 -5.19 -1.63 -11.55
C LEU A 5 -6.48 -2.46 -11.72
N HIS A 6 -6.89 -3.16 -10.67
CA HIS A 6 -8.11 -3.97 -10.70
C HIS A 6 -9.37 -3.07 -10.81
N PRO A 7 -10.39 -3.45 -11.60
CA PRO A 7 -11.59 -2.63 -11.79
C PRO A 7 -12.29 -2.21 -10.50
N GLU A 8 -12.36 -3.09 -9.49
CA GLU A 8 -12.96 -2.75 -8.20
C GLU A 8 -12.09 -1.77 -7.39
N VAL A 9 -10.76 -1.78 -7.59
CA VAL A 9 -9.87 -0.80 -6.97
C VAL A 9 -9.99 0.56 -7.68
N SER A 10 -10.11 0.58 -9.02
CA SER A 10 -10.42 1.80 -9.77
C SER A 10 -11.73 2.42 -9.29
N LYS A 11 -12.78 1.62 -9.21
CA LYS A 11 -14.09 2.05 -8.69
C LYS A 11 -14.00 2.61 -7.26
N ALA A 12 -13.16 2.05 -6.40
CA ALA A 12 -12.95 2.56 -5.05
C ALA A 12 -12.38 3.98 -5.06
N ILE A 13 -11.42 4.23 -5.97
CA ILE A 13 -10.82 5.56 -6.15
C ILE A 13 -11.87 6.55 -6.68
N ASP A 14 -12.66 6.15 -7.69
CA ASP A 14 -13.70 6.99 -8.28
C ASP A 14 -14.75 7.39 -7.21
N LEU A 15 -15.24 6.43 -6.42
CA LEU A 15 -16.18 6.68 -5.32
C LEU A 15 -15.61 7.66 -4.28
N ALA A 16 -14.36 7.52 -3.91
CA ALA A 16 -13.72 8.40 -2.95
C ALA A 16 -13.44 9.79 -3.53
N ALA A 17 -13.06 9.88 -4.81
CA ALA A 17 -12.86 11.15 -5.52
C ALA A 17 -14.16 11.93 -5.64
N ASP A 18 -15.26 11.27 -6.04
CA ASP A 18 -16.60 11.88 -6.11
C ASP A 18 -17.04 12.39 -4.73
N ALA A 19 -16.83 11.57 -3.67
CA ALA A 19 -17.17 11.96 -2.31
C ALA A 19 -16.39 13.19 -1.83
N LEU A 20 -15.11 13.29 -2.16
CA LEU A 20 -14.27 14.44 -1.86
C LEU A 20 -14.68 15.67 -2.67
N SER A 21 -14.98 15.52 -3.96
CA SER A 21 -15.49 16.60 -4.81
C SER A 21 -16.80 17.17 -4.26
N ASP A 22 -17.73 16.30 -3.87
CA ASP A 22 -19.00 16.70 -3.21
C ASP A 22 -18.77 17.38 -1.84
N ALA A 23 -17.63 17.13 -1.21
CA ALA A 23 -17.23 17.80 0.03
C ALA A 23 -16.59 19.18 -0.22
N GLY A 24 -16.33 19.54 -1.48
CA GLY A 24 -15.73 20.80 -1.88
C GLY A 24 -14.21 20.75 -2.04
N TYR A 25 -13.61 19.56 -2.16
CA TYR A 25 -12.21 19.41 -2.54
C TYR A 25 -12.07 19.58 -4.05
N ASP A 26 -11.02 20.28 -4.47
CA ASP A 26 -10.62 20.31 -5.88
C ASP A 26 -9.85 19.04 -6.20
N ILE A 27 -10.32 18.27 -7.19
CA ILE A 27 -9.71 17.00 -7.60
C ILE A 27 -9.00 17.18 -8.93
N GLU A 28 -7.73 16.80 -8.95
CA GLU A 28 -6.90 16.80 -10.16
C GLU A 28 -6.23 15.44 -10.32
N GLU A 29 -6.31 14.86 -11.53
CA GLU A 29 -5.62 13.61 -11.83
C GLU A 29 -4.17 13.86 -12.16
N MET A 30 -3.26 13.35 -11.32
CA MET A 30 -1.83 13.58 -11.41
C MET A 30 -1.03 12.30 -11.16
N THR A 31 0.17 12.25 -11.72
CA THR A 31 1.14 11.20 -11.41
C THR A 31 2.16 11.71 -10.40
N PRO A 32 2.15 11.24 -9.16
CA PRO A 32 3.17 11.60 -8.18
C PRO A 32 4.58 11.16 -8.60
N PRO A 33 5.62 11.83 -8.11
CA PRO A 33 6.99 11.56 -8.54
C PRO A 33 7.51 10.21 -8.03
N LEU A 34 8.19 9.47 -8.89
CA LEU A 34 9.07 8.34 -8.52
C LEU A 34 8.38 7.24 -7.67
N VAL A 35 7.09 7.00 -7.87
CA VAL A 35 6.33 6.01 -7.05
C VAL A 35 6.95 4.63 -7.17
N GLN A 36 7.20 4.16 -8.39
CA GLN A 36 7.73 2.83 -8.63
C GLN A 36 9.15 2.69 -8.10
N GLU A 37 10.04 3.65 -8.41
CA GLU A 37 11.44 3.61 -7.95
C GLU A 37 11.54 3.68 -6.43
N THR A 38 10.67 4.47 -5.81
CA THR A 38 10.58 4.57 -4.35
C THR A 38 10.14 3.26 -3.74
N ALA A 39 9.11 2.61 -4.30
CA ALA A 39 8.60 1.33 -3.84
C ALA A 39 9.63 0.21 -3.98
N GLU A 40 10.25 0.08 -5.15
CA GLU A 40 11.28 -0.94 -5.41
C GLU A 40 12.50 -0.75 -4.50
N CYS A 41 12.92 0.50 -4.31
CA CYS A 41 14.03 0.81 -3.41
C CYS A 41 13.68 0.49 -1.96
N GLY A 42 12.46 0.85 -1.53
CA GLY A 42 11.99 0.65 -0.17
C GLY A 42 11.77 -0.84 0.17
N ASP A 43 11.14 -1.58 -0.73
CA ASP A 43 10.89 -3.01 -0.56
C ASP A 43 12.21 -3.79 -0.44
N ARG A 44 13.13 -3.60 -1.38
CA ARG A 44 14.44 -4.26 -1.36
C ARG A 44 15.34 -3.83 -0.20
N ALA A 45 15.19 -2.60 0.29
CA ALA A 45 15.88 -2.15 1.50
C ALA A 45 15.31 -2.82 2.75
N LEU A 46 13.97 -2.88 2.88
CA LEU A 46 13.30 -3.61 3.96
C LEU A 46 13.69 -5.10 3.97
N LEU A 47 13.68 -5.73 2.80
CA LEU A 47 14.11 -7.13 2.68
C LEU A 47 15.59 -7.31 3.06
N GLY A 48 16.44 -6.32 2.78
CA GLY A 48 17.83 -6.30 3.24
C GLY A 48 17.93 -6.32 4.76
N GLU A 49 17.18 -5.45 5.44
CA GLU A 49 17.11 -5.42 6.90
C GLU A 49 16.54 -6.73 7.46
N VAL A 50 15.45 -7.24 6.90
CA VAL A 50 14.83 -8.52 7.30
C VAL A 50 15.81 -9.67 7.13
N SER A 51 16.52 -9.75 6.00
CA SER A 51 17.48 -10.81 5.73
C SER A 51 18.62 -10.84 6.75
N GLU A 52 19.15 -9.66 7.12
CA GLU A 52 20.27 -9.53 8.06
C GLU A 52 19.86 -9.68 9.52
N LEU A 53 18.75 -9.03 9.92
CA LEU A 53 18.37 -8.96 11.33
C LEU A 53 17.48 -10.11 11.77
N LEU A 54 16.56 -10.55 10.93
CA LEU A 54 15.55 -11.57 11.26
C LEU A 54 15.80 -12.90 10.54
N GLY A 55 16.57 -12.90 9.46
CA GLY A 55 16.83 -14.10 8.65
C GLY A 55 17.34 -15.30 9.44
N PRO A 56 18.29 -15.16 10.40
CA PRO A 56 18.73 -16.28 11.24
C PRO A 56 17.59 -16.87 12.08
N ASP A 57 16.75 -16.02 12.68
CA ASP A 57 15.64 -16.46 13.52
C ASP A 57 14.51 -17.08 12.69
N ILE A 58 14.21 -16.54 11.52
CA ILE A 58 13.25 -17.11 10.58
C ILE A 58 13.67 -18.51 10.18
N ARG A 59 14.94 -18.73 9.84
CA ARG A 59 15.47 -20.05 9.48
C ARG A 59 15.44 -21.05 10.64
N THR A 60 15.65 -20.58 11.87
CA THR A 60 15.76 -21.44 13.05
C THR A 60 14.40 -21.76 13.66
N HIS A 61 13.51 -20.80 13.70
CA HIS A 61 12.24 -20.87 14.44
C HIS A 61 11.01 -20.84 13.54
N GLY A 62 11.15 -20.43 12.27
CA GLY A 62 10.05 -20.40 11.30
C GLY A 62 9.60 -21.80 10.91
N SER A 63 8.31 -21.95 10.59
CA SER A 63 7.80 -23.17 9.97
C SER A 63 8.41 -23.37 8.58
N GLU A 64 8.31 -24.60 8.04
CA GLU A 64 8.73 -24.88 6.65
C GLU A 64 8.04 -23.96 5.65
N THR A 65 6.75 -23.69 5.86
CA THR A 65 5.95 -22.77 5.02
C THR A 65 6.51 -21.35 5.05
N ILE A 66 6.78 -20.79 6.23
CA ILE A 66 7.35 -19.45 6.38
C ILE A 66 8.72 -19.35 5.71
N ASN A 67 9.59 -20.35 5.92
CA ASN A 67 10.89 -20.38 5.27
C ASN A 67 10.76 -20.39 3.74
N ALA A 68 9.86 -21.22 3.19
CA ALA A 68 9.62 -21.29 1.75
C ALA A 68 9.09 -19.96 1.18
N ILE A 69 8.18 -19.26 1.89
CA ILE A 69 7.66 -17.93 1.51
C ILE A 69 8.81 -16.91 1.44
N PHE A 70 9.66 -16.84 2.48
CA PHE A 70 10.77 -15.88 2.50
C PHE A 70 11.84 -16.20 1.46
N GLU A 71 12.17 -17.47 1.22
CA GLU A 71 13.09 -17.86 0.15
C GLU A 71 12.59 -17.40 -1.22
N GLU A 72 11.29 -17.62 -1.50
CA GLU A 72 10.67 -17.21 -2.74
C GLU A 72 10.58 -15.69 -2.85
N TYR A 73 10.26 -14.99 -1.76
CA TYR A 73 10.21 -13.53 -1.73
C TYR A 73 11.59 -12.92 -2.03
N PHE A 74 12.65 -13.39 -1.38
CA PHE A 74 14.01 -12.93 -1.65
C PHE A 74 14.49 -13.26 -3.07
N ARG A 75 13.98 -14.33 -3.67
CA ARG A 75 14.27 -14.70 -5.05
C ARG A 75 13.64 -13.73 -6.04
N GLN A 76 12.37 -13.33 -5.82
CA GLN A 76 11.63 -12.41 -6.69
C GLN A 76 12.05 -10.96 -6.50
N PHE A 77 12.31 -10.58 -5.26
CA PHE A 77 12.71 -9.22 -4.85
C PHE A 77 14.06 -9.28 -4.13
N PRO A 78 15.18 -9.39 -4.86
CA PRO A 78 16.49 -9.59 -4.24
C PRO A 78 16.84 -8.51 -3.24
N PRO A 79 17.13 -8.85 -1.96
CA PRO A 79 17.44 -7.90 -0.92
C PRO A 79 18.67 -7.05 -1.25
N PHE A 80 18.67 -5.78 -0.90
CA PHE A 80 19.91 -5.02 -0.88
C PHE A 80 20.78 -5.46 0.28
N GLN A 81 22.10 -5.60 0.04
CA GLN A 81 23.08 -6.04 1.04
C GLN A 81 24.32 -5.15 1.03
N GLY A 82 25.01 -5.06 2.16
CA GLY A 82 26.25 -4.32 2.28
C GLY A 82 26.13 -2.88 1.74
N ARG A 83 26.99 -2.54 0.78
CA ARG A 83 27.04 -1.20 0.17
C ARG A 83 25.71 -0.79 -0.49
N SER A 84 25.02 -1.71 -1.16
CA SER A 84 23.76 -1.41 -1.85
C SER A 84 22.63 -1.07 -0.87
N LEU A 85 22.60 -1.65 0.32
CA LEU A 85 21.65 -1.29 1.37
C LEU A 85 21.94 0.12 1.91
N LEU A 86 23.19 0.46 2.15
CA LEU A 86 23.56 1.81 2.58
C LEU A 86 23.22 2.88 1.53
N ASP A 87 23.47 2.58 0.26
CA ASP A 87 23.13 3.47 -0.86
C ASP A 87 21.61 3.65 -0.99
N ALA A 88 20.81 2.59 -0.78
CA ALA A 88 19.35 2.67 -0.75
C ALA A 88 18.84 3.54 0.41
N MET A 89 19.39 3.37 1.60
CA MET A 89 19.04 4.17 2.77
C MET A 89 19.42 5.65 2.57
N ALA A 90 20.52 5.95 1.92
CA ALA A 90 20.88 7.32 1.55
C ALA A 90 19.90 7.95 0.55
N LYS A 91 19.40 7.16 -0.43
CA LYS A 91 18.39 7.62 -1.40
C LYS A 91 17.04 7.93 -0.77
N ARG A 92 16.71 7.35 0.39
CA ARG A 92 15.45 7.62 1.10
C ARG A 92 15.19 9.12 1.27
N SER A 93 16.21 9.90 1.62
CA SER A 93 16.09 11.36 1.77
C SER A 93 15.77 12.07 0.46
N PHE A 94 16.32 11.59 -0.66
CA PHE A 94 16.00 12.09 -1.99
C PHE A 94 14.52 11.86 -2.33
N TYR A 95 14.03 10.64 -2.21
CA TYR A 95 12.62 10.32 -2.48
C TYR A 95 11.67 11.10 -1.56
N ALA A 96 11.97 11.16 -0.27
CA ALA A 96 11.18 11.93 0.68
C ALA A 96 11.13 13.42 0.35
N ARG A 97 12.21 14.00 -0.19
CA ARG A 97 12.25 15.38 -0.66
C ARG A 97 11.38 15.60 -1.88
N GLU A 98 11.47 14.74 -2.89
CA GLU A 98 10.67 14.86 -4.12
C GLU A 98 9.17 14.81 -3.80
N TRP A 99 8.77 13.86 -2.95
CA TRP A 99 7.40 13.80 -2.44
C TRP A 99 6.99 15.03 -1.63
N ALA A 100 7.88 15.56 -0.79
CA ALA A 100 7.59 16.77 -0.01
C ALA A 100 7.37 18.00 -0.91
N LEU A 101 8.12 18.13 -2.02
CA LEU A 101 7.92 19.19 -3.01
C LEU A 101 6.57 19.02 -3.72
N PHE A 102 6.23 17.81 -4.15
CA PHE A 102 4.95 17.53 -4.77
C PHE A 102 3.77 17.83 -3.81
N LEU A 103 3.85 17.36 -2.56
CA LEU A 103 2.81 17.60 -1.56
C LEU A 103 2.70 19.07 -1.09
N ASN A 104 3.62 19.95 -1.44
CA ASN A 104 3.45 21.38 -1.23
C ASN A 104 2.41 22.00 -2.19
N GLU A 105 2.29 21.45 -3.38
CA GLU A 105 1.33 21.85 -4.40
C GLU A 105 0.01 21.07 -4.27
N TYR A 106 0.10 19.76 -4.02
CA TYR A 106 -1.02 18.84 -3.84
C TYR A 106 -1.02 18.31 -2.39
N PRO A 107 -1.72 18.96 -1.44
CA PRO A 107 -1.59 18.65 -0.01
C PRO A 107 -2.00 17.23 0.39
N LEU A 108 -2.83 16.60 -0.42
CA LEU A 108 -3.31 15.22 -0.28
C LEU A 108 -3.20 14.47 -1.61
N VAL A 109 -2.92 13.19 -1.54
CA VAL A 109 -2.97 12.27 -2.68
C VAL A 109 -3.92 11.14 -2.35
N LEU A 110 -4.99 11.00 -3.15
CA LEU A 110 -5.85 9.83 -3.15
C LEU A 110 -5.26 8.79 -4.11
N CYS A 111 -5.04 7.58 -3.64
CA CYS A 111 -4.45 6.51 -4.43
C CYS A 111 -4.93 5.12 -3.97
N PRO A 112 -4.65 4.04 -4.72
CA PRO A 112 -4.92 2.70 -4.23
C PRO A 112 -3.98 2.37 -3.05
N PHE A 113 -4.47 1.60 -2.08
CA PHE A 113 -3.60 0.98 -1.08
C PHE A 113 -2.81 -0.19 -1.70
N MET A 114 -3.52 -1.07 -2.41
CA MET A 114 -2.97 -2.13 -3.26
C MET A 114 -3.59 -2.04 -4.65
N LEU A 115 -2.89 -2.48 -5.68
CA LEU A 115 -3.39 -2.47 -7.05
C LEU A 115 -4.44 -3.57 -7.30
N GLN A 116 -4.46 -4.61 -6.48
CA GLN A 116 -5.38 -5.73 -6.54
C GLN A 116 -6.14 -5.88 -5.23
N PRO A 117 -7.35 -6.46 -5.23
CA PRO A 117 -8.00 -6.92 -4.01
C PRO A 117 -7.09 -7.88 -3.23
N PHE A 118 -7.30 -7.99 -1.92
CA PHE A 118 -6.48 -8.87 -1.11
C PHE A 118 -6.65 -10.34 -1.54
N CYS A 119 -5.58 -11.10 -1.50
CA CYS A 119 -5.58 -12.52 -1.87
C CYS A 119 -6.31 -13.39 -0.83
N THR A 120 -6.62 -14.63 -1.19
CA THR A 120 -7.16 -15.62 -0.26
C THR A 120 -6.15 -15.96 0.85
N PRO A 121 -6.62 -16.40 2.03
CA PRO A 121 -5.73 -16.84 3.10
C PRO A 121 -4.75 -17.93 2.61
N ASN A 122 -3.49 -17.82 3.02
CA ASN A 122 -2.37 -18.70 2.66
C ASN A 122 -1.99 -18.71 1.17
N ARG A 123 -2.45 -17.77 0.38
CA ARG A 123 -2.07 -17.65 -1.04
C ARG A 123 -0.54 -17.51 -1.22
N ASP A 124 0.12 -16.81 -0.32
CA ASP A 124 1.57 -16.65 -0.25
C ASP A 124 2.34 -17.98 -0.06
N ALA A 125 1.68 -19.01 0.48
CA ALA A 125 2.25 -20.35 0.61
C ALA A 125 2.13 -21.20 -0.69
N GLU A 126 1.48 -20.68 -1.72
CA GLU A 126 1.25 -21.39 -2.98
C GLU A 126 2.36 -21.12 -4.03
N GLY A 127 3.60 -20.93 -3.57
CA GLY A 127 4.79 -20.76 -4.43
C GLY A 127 4.91 -19.38 -5.06
N ALA A 128 5.60 -19.32 -6.20
CA ALA A 128 6.01 -18.07 -6.82
C ALA A 128 4.87 -17.10 -7.14
N ASP A 129 3.79 -17.61 -7.74
CA ASP A 129 2.65 -16.78 -8.11
C ASP A 129 1.90 -16.26 -6.87
N GLY A 130 1.80 -17.09 -5.83
CA GLY A 130 1.16 -16.71 -4.58
C GLY A 130 1.92 -15.60 -3.85
N VAL A 131 3.23 -15.73 -3.73
CA VAL A 131 4.10 -14.69 -3.15
C VAL A 131 4.01 -13.39 -3.95
N ARG A 132 4.06 -13.47 -5.28
CA ARG A 132 3.95 -12.31 -6.14
C ARG A 132 2.61 -11.60 -5.97
N GLU A 133 1.50 -12.34 -5.94
CA GLU A 133 0.15 -11.80 -5.79
C GLU A 133 -0.04 -11.13 -4.42
N ALA A 134 0.44 -11.79 -3.35
CA ALA A 134 0.29 -11.28 -1.99
C ALA A 134 1.07 -9.98 -1.74
N LEU A 135 2.26 -9.83 -2.31
CA LEU A 135 3.20 -8.76 -1.96
C LEU A 135 3.42 -7.75 -3.10
N GLY A 136 3.42 -8.23 -4.36
CA GLY A 136 3.77 -7.38 -5.50
C GLY A 136 2.75 -6.30 -5.87
N SER A 137 1.51 -6.39 -5.38
CA SER A 137 0.50 -5.35 -5.63
C SER A 137 0.55 -4.15 -4.67
N ALA A 138 1.45 -4.17 -3.67
CA ALA A 138 1.56 -3.17 -2.61
C ALA A 138 2.45 -1.96 -2.94
N LEU A 139 2.58 -1.61 -4.21
CA LEU A 139 3.44 -0.52 -4.73
C LEU A 139 3.33 0.78 -3.93
N TRP A 140 2.12 1.26 -3.71
CA TRP A 140 1.86 2.51 -3.01
C TRP A 140 2.19 2.42 -1.52
N SER A 141 1.86 1.29 -0.89
CA SER A 141 2.18 1.04 0.53
C SER A 141 3.69 1.04 0.77
N PHE A 142 4.46 0.35 -0.05
CA PHE A 142 5.92 0.33 0.07
C PHE A 142 6.54 1.72 -0.09
N SER A 143 6.05 2.54 -1.02
CA SER A 143 6.55 3.90 -1.23
C SER A 143 6.38 4.75 0.02
N MET A 144 5.21 4.70 0.66
CA MET A 144 4.91 5.51 1.85
C MET A 144 5.67 5.02 3.08
N ASN A 145 5.75 3.72 3.28
CA ASN A 145 6.54 3.13 4.35
C ASN A 145 8.02 3.53 4.26
N PHE A 146 8.58 3.52 3.07
CA PHE A 146 9.99 3.90 2.87
C PHE A 146 10.24 5.38 3.06
N THR A 147 9.39 6.26 2.52
CA THR A 147 9.55 7.72 2.68
C THR A 147 9.20 8.20 4.08
N GLY A 148 8.37 7.47 4.82
CA GLY A 148 7.85 7.85 6.13
C GLY A 148 6.85 9.00 6.04
N LEU A 149 6.06 9.05 4.96
CA LEU A 149 4.94 9.97 4.85
C LEU A 149 3.72 9.43 5.59
N PRO A 150 2.91 10.29 6.22
CA PRO A 150 1.67 9.87 6.83
C PRO A 150 0.68 9.43 5.75
N ALA A 151 0.01 8.33 6.00
CA ALA A 151 -1.05 7.81 5.14
C ALA A 151 -2.18 7.19 5.97
N GLY A 152 -3.41 7.35 5.49
CA GLY A 152 -4.60 6.73 6.07
C GLY A 152 -5.31 5.88 5.03
N CYS A 153 -5.88 4.76 5.44
CA CYS A 153 -6.66 3.89 4.57
C CYS A 153 -8.09 3.77 5.10
N LEU A 154 -9.05 3.77 4.16
CA LEU A 154 -10.44 3.52 4.50
C LEU A 154 -11.13 2.67 3.41
N PRO A 155 -12.09 1.81 3.78
CA PRO A 155 -12.88 1.07 2.82
C PRO A 155 -13.95 1.96 2.20
N THR A 156 -14.15 1.85 0.88
CA THR A 156 -15.17 2.60 0.15
C THR A 156 -16.42 1.77 -0.14
N HIS A 157 -16.25 0.49 -0.44
CA HIS A 157 -17.35 -0.41 -0.76
C HIS A 157 -16.99 -1.88 -0.54
N LEU A 158 -17.98 -2.73 -0.58
CA LEU A 158 -17.85 -4.19 -0.55
C LEU A 158 -17.95 -4.72 -1.98
N ALA A 159 -16.85 -5.25 -2.51
CA ALA A 159 -16.83 -5.87 -3.83
C ALA A 159 -17.22 -7.35 -3.76
N ALA A 160 -18.05 -7.79 -4.68
CA ALA A 160 -18.37 -9.21 -4.88
C ALA A 160 -17.30 -9.83 -5.78
N LEU A 161 -16.37 -10.56 -5.21
CA LEU A 161 -15.27 -11.21 -5.91
C LEU A 161 -15.48 -12.73 -5.98
N PRO A 162 -14.81 -13.44 -6.91
CA PRO A 162 -14.92 -14.90 -7.01
C PRO A 162 -14.58 -15.65 -5.70
N GLN A 163 -13.64 -15.10 -4.92
CA GLN A 163 -13.23 -15.65 -3.62
C GLN A 163 -14.12 -15.22 -2.44
N GLY A 164 -15.16 -14.43 -2.69
CA GLY A 164 -16.06 -13.90 -1.68
C GLY A 164 -16.11 -12.38 -1.65
N ALA A 165 -17.02 -11.82 -0.86
CA ALA A 165 -17.16 -10.38 -0.71
C ALA A 165 -16.00 -9.80 0.11
N GLN A 166 -15.37 -8.74 -0.41
CA GLN A 166 -14.24 -8.08 0.24
C GLN A 166 -14.41 -6.55 0.28
N PRO A 167 -14.04 -5.89 1.40
CA PRO A 167 -13.92 -4.45 1.43
C PRO A 167 -12.74 -4.00 0.55
N ILE A 168 -12.98 -3.02 -0.32
CA ILE A 168 -11.95 -2.39 -1.13
C ILE A 168 -11.61 -1.04 -0.53
N ASN A 169 -10.32 -0.81 -0.32
CA ASN A 169 -9.80 0.36 0.35
C ASN A 169 -9.14 1.33 -0.64
N VAL A 170 -9.19 2.60 -0.28
CA VAL A 170 -8.32 3.64 -0.83
C VAL A 170 -7.31 4.09 0.22
N GLN A 171 -6.22 4.71 -0.23
CA GLN A 171 -5.21 5.34 0.61
C GLN A 171 -5.19 6.84 0.36
N LEU A 172 -5.14 7.61 1.43
CA LEU A 172 -4.88 9.05 1.43
C LEU A 172 -3.49 9.30 2.00
N ILE A 173 -2.64 9.98 1.24
CA ILE A 173 -1.29 10.34 1.62
C ILE A 173 -1.24 11.84 1.84
N GLY A 174 -0.59 12.28 2.91
CA GLY A 174 -0.47 13.69 3.25
C GLY A 174 0.97 14.13 3.51
N ARG A 175 1.14 15.42 3.74
CA ARG A 175 2.42 16.00 4.17
C ARG A 175 2.77 15.52 5.58
N ARG A 176 4.06 15.46 5.87
CA ARG A 176 4.53 15.22 7.24
C ARG A 176 3.92 16.23 8.21
N TRP A 177 3.46 15.72 9.34
CA TRP A 177 2.83 16.49 10.43
C TRP A 177 1.50 17.14 10.03
N ARG A 178 0.85 16.60 8.98
CA ARG A 178 -0.47 17.04 8.53
C ARG A 178 -1.43 15.85 8.42
N GLU A 179 -1.37 14.96 9.41
CA GLU A 179 -2.30 13.87 9.61
C GLU A 179 -3.74 14.35 9.77
N ASP A 180 -3.92 15.59 10.24
CA ASP A 180 -5.20 16.29 10.32
C ASP A 180 -5.92 16.34 8.97
N LEU A 181 -5.21 16.68 7.87
CA LEU A 181 -5.80 16.74 6.53
C LEU A 181 -6.25 15.37 6.03
N ILE A 182 -5.49 14.33 6.36
CA ILE A 182 -5.84 12.94 6.01
C ILE A 182 -7.13 12.54 6.74
N VAL A 183 -7.21 12.79 8.03
CA VAL A 183 -8.38 12.45 8.87
C VAL A 183 -9.62 13.24 8.41
N ASP A 184 -9.48 14.53 8.12
CA ASP A 184 -10.58 15.36 7.62
C ASP A 184 -11.13 14.82 6.29
N ALA A 185 -10.25 14.43 5.37
CA ALA A 185 -10.64 13.85 4.09
C ALA A 185 -11.31 12.48 4.27
N MET A 186 -10.79 11.62 5.18
CA MET A 186 -11.41 10.33 5.50
C MET A 186 -12.82 10.53 6.08
N ILE A 187 -13.01 11.47 6.99
CA ILE A 187 -14.32 11.83 7.55
C ILE A 187 -15.26 12.32 6.44
N ALA A 188 -14.76 13.14 5.51
CA ALA A 188 -15.56 13.64 4.38
C ALA A 188 -16.03 12.51 3.45
N ILE A 189 -15.20 11.51 3.19
CA ILE A 189 -15.55 10.32 2.41
C ILE A 189 -16.58 9.47 3.17
N GLU A 190 -16.33 9.14 4.44
CA GLU A 190 -17.25 8.33 5.26
C GLU A 190 -18.62 8.99 5.42
N ALA A 191 -18.69 10.31 5.54
CA ALA A 191 -19.95 11.04 5.64
C ALA A 191 -20.84 10.87 4.41
N ARG A 192 -20.27 10.54 3.25
CA ARG A 192 -20.99 10.37 1.98
C ARG A 192 -21.22 8.91 1.60
N LEU A 193 -20.22 8.08 1.80
CA LEU A 193 -20.29 6.65 1.45
C LEU A 193 -20.88 5.79 2.58
N GLY A 194 -20.95 6.32 3.81
CA GLY A 194 -21.29 5.56 5.00
C GLY A 194 -20.10 4.77 5.55
N ARG A 195 -20.28 4.20 6.73
CA ARG A 195 -19.27 3.36 7.38
C ARG A 195 -19.53 1.89 7.06
N LEU A 196 -18.67 1.31 6.26
CA LEU A 196 -18.83 -0.08 5.83
C LEU A 196 -18.87 -1.06 7.03
N CYS A 197 -18.18 -0.77 8.12
CA CYS A 197 -18.22 -1.60 9.32
C CYS A 197 -19.62 -1.68 9.94
N GLU A 198 -20.41 -0.60 9.91
CA GLU A 198 -21.78 -0.59 10.44
C GLU A 198 -22.68 -1.50 9.62
N SER A 199 -22.63 -1.40 8.28
CA SER A 199 -23.41 -2.27 7.38
C SER A 199 -23.04 -3.76 7.49
N LEU A 200 -21.76 -4.08 7.76
CA LEU A 200 -21.29 -5.45 7.96
C LEU A 200 -21.74 -6.02 9.32
N TRP A 201 -21.86 -5.18 10.36
CA TRP A 201 -22.42 -5.60 11.65
C TRP A 201 -23.91 -5.92 11.57
N GLU A 202 -24.68 -5.08 10.87
CA GLU A 202 -26.12 -5.27 10.69
C GLU A 202 -26.46 -6.57 9.95
N GLN A 203 -25.59 -7.00 9.00
CA GLN A 203 -25.77 -8.26 8.28
C GLN A 203 -25.50 -9.51 9.13
N ARG A 204 -24.89 -9.37 10.32
CA ARG A 204 -24.58 -10.47 11.24
C ARG A 204 -25.59 -10.62 12.37
N SER A 205 -26.49 -9.68 12.52
CA SER A 205 -27.59 -9.68 13.50
C SER A 205 -28.86 -10.27 12.89
#